data_fe42e82f1aa024442fe67391cb0d9e9b
#
_entry.id   fe42e82f1aa024442fe67391cb0d9e9b
#
_cell.length_a   1.000
_cell.length_b   1.000
_cell.length_c   1.000
_cell.angle_alpha   90.00
_cell.angle_beta   90.00
_cell.angle_gamma   90.00
#
_symmetry.space_group_name_H-M   'P 1'
#
loop_
_entity.id
_entity.type
_entity.pdbx_description
1 polymer ?
#
loop_
_entity_poly.entity_id
_entity_poly.type
_entity_poly.pdbx_seq_one_letter_code
_entity_poly.pdbx_strand_id
1 'polypeptide(L)'
;MPSAFDEEADEDIDECSTGTHNCRSDQLCLNLRGSFACQCPAGYQKRGDQCIDIDECVLPPFCHQRCVNIPGSYYCQCNSGFLLTTDNHTCIDINECDTSNPCAQLCYNIVGSFLCQCNQGFELSPDRINCDDVDECRTSSFRCQYQCVNEPGRYSCVCPDGYQLVRGVNCQDINECEMGNECREDEMCWNYYGGYRCYPRNPCQEPYILTSENRCVCPVSNPLCRDLPYSIVHKYMSIRSDRSVPSDIFQIQATTIFPNTINTFRIKSGNENGDFFLRQTSSVSAMLVLVKPLSGPREHIIDLEMLTVNNMNYRSSSILRLTLIVGPYSF
;
A
#
# COMPACT_ATOMS: atom_id res chain seq x y z
N MET A 1 -60.21 92.03 53.82
CA MET A 1 -58.78 92.11 53.77
C MET A 1 -58.24 90.74 54.14
N PRO A 2 -57.68 90.05 53.23
CA PRO A 2 -56.74 89.00 53.59
C PRO A 2 -55.39 89.38 53.04
N SER A 3 -54.41 89.17 53.85
CA SER A 3 -53.02 89.39 53.62
C SER A 3 -52.45 88.30 52.68
N ALA A 4 -51.76 88.80 51.67
CA ALA A 4 -50.91 87.95 50.83
C ALA A 4 -49.72 87.42 51.67
N PHE A 5 -49.57 86.14 51.70
CA PHE A 5 -48.32 85.55 52.06
C PHE A 5 -47.51 85.42 50.75
N ASP A 6 -46.46 86.24 50.64
CA ASP A 6 -45.40 86.00 49.65
C ASP A 6 -44.65 84.71 50.04
N GLU A 7 -44.88 83.66 49.30
CA GLU A 7 -43.96 82.55 49.28
C GLU A 7 -42.74 83.00 48.45
N GLU A 8 -41.68 83.44 49.15
CA GLU A 8 -40.36 83.55 48.52
C GLU A 8 -40.00 82.16 48.11
N ALA A 9 -40.01 81.92 46.83
CA ALA A 9 -39.42 80.74 46.26
C ALA A 9 -37.93 80.76 46.59
N ASP A 10 -37.54 79.86 47.52
CA ASP A 10 -36.14 79.63 47.87
C ASP A 10 -35.48 79.06 46.60
N GLU A 11 -34.81 79.94 45.79
CA GLU A 11 -34.12 79.56 44.60
C GLU A 11 -32.89 78.76 44.99
N ASP A 12 -32.88 77.48 44.64
CA ASP A 12 -31.76 76.62 44.84
C ASP A 12 -30.54 77.14 44.08
N ILE A 13 -29.40 77.24 44.74
CA ILE A 13 -28.14 77.61 44.10
C ILE A 13 -27.56 76.36 43.51
N ASP A 14 -27.43 76.32 42.20
CA ASP A 14 -26.74 75.23 41.54
C ASP A 14 -25.19 75.38 41.65
N GLU A 15 -24.62 74.81 42.69
CA GLU A 15 -23.17 74.87 42.96
C GLU A 15 -22.34 74.18 41.87
N CYS A 16 -22.93 73.24 41.20
CA CYS A 16 -22.25 72.51 40.10
C CYS A 16 -22.12 73.45 38.87
N SER A 17 -23.15 74.25 38.53
CA SER A 17 -23.07 75.14 37.41
C SER A 17 -22.25 76.39 37.69
N THR A 18 -22.26 76.86 38.94
CA THR A 18 -21.55 78.09 39.38
C THR A 18 -20.06 77.78 39.73
N GLY A 19 -19.68 76.53 39.83
CA GLY A 19 -18.33 76.17 40.19
C GLY A 19 -17.94 76.39 41.64
N THR A 20 -18.93 76.56 42.53
CA THR A 20 -18.76 76.83 43.95
C THR A 20 -18.67 75.52 44.78
N HIS A 21 -18.64 74.37 44.13
CA HIS A 21 -18.50 73.04 44.73
C HIS A 21 -17.02 72.73 45.04
N ASN A 22 -16.80 71.76 45.94
CA ASN A 22 -15.46 71.25 46.28
C ASN A 22 -15.24 69.82 45.80
N CYS A 23 -15.97 69.36 44.75
CA CYS A 23 -15.72 68.05 44.12
C CYS A 23 -14.39 68.09 43.43
N ARG A 24 -13.67 66.93 43.52
CA ARG A 24 -12.38 66.73 42.85
C ARG A 24 -12.58 66.55 41.37
N SER A 25 -11.49 66.67 40.65
CA SER A 25 -11.50 66.52 39.17
C SER A 25 -11.92 65.13 38.69
N ASP A 26 -11.80 64.11 39.53
CA ASP A 26 -12.22 62.73 39.33
C ASP A 26 -13.64 62.42 39.73
N GLN A 27 -14.39 63.44 40.23
CA GLN A 27 -15.76 63.35 40.71
C GLN A 27 -16.72 64.11 39.83
N LEU A 28 -17.96 63.63 39.80
CA LEU A 28 -19.10 64.31 39.21
C LEU A 28 -19.87 65.13 40.26
N CYS A 29 -20.14 66.42 39.98
CA CYS A 29 -20.96 67.20 40.83
C CYS A 29 -22.43 66.97 40.47
N LEU A 30 -23.21 66.63 41.51
CA LEU A 30 -24.69 66.53 41.41
C LEU A 30 -25.36 67.62 42.24
N ASN A 31 -26.12 68.51 41.61
CA ASN A 31 -26.88 69.53 42.34
C ASN A 31 -28.03 68.89 43.06
N LEU A 32 -28.17 69.25 44.36
CA LEU A 32 -29.26 68.84 45.23
C LEU A 32 -29.91 70.13 45.80
N ARG A 33 -31.19 70.08 46.13
CA ARG A 33 -31.89 71.25 46.68
C ARG A 33 -31.26 71.68 48.00
N GLY A 34 -30.62 72.81 48.00
CA GLY A 34 -29.93 73.39 49.13
C GLY A 34 -28.54 72.83 49.41
N SER A 35 -27.96 72.08 48.48
CA SER A 35 -26.64 71.48 48.63
C SER A 35 -26.17 70.82 47.33
N PHE A 36 -25.00 70.27 47.33
CA PHE A 36 -24.44 69.41 46.23
C PHE A 36 -23.87 68.13 46.78
N ALA A 37 -23.72 67.17 45.94
CA ALA A 37 -23.05 65.91 46.26
C ALA A 37 -21.99 65.66 45.23
N CYS A 38 -20.85 65.12 45.66
CA CYS A 38 -19.77 64.62 44.82
C CYS A 38 -19.90 63.12 44.67
N GLN A 39 -20.16 62.66 43.44
CA GLN A 39 -20.32 61.27 43.10
C GLN A 39 -19.15 60.81 42.26
N CYS A 40 -18.80 59.55 42.40
CA CYS A 40 -17.86 58.93 41.46
C CYS A 40 -18.52 58.60 40.15
N PRO A 41 -17.78 58.66 39.04
CA PRO A 41 -18.26 58.18 37.76
C PRO A 41 -18.71 56.72 37.82
N ALA A 42 -19.48 56.29 36.88
CA ALA A 42 -19.88 54.89 36.74
C ALA A 42 -18.62 54.00 36.66
N GLY A 43 -18.62 52.88 37.37
CA GLY A 43 -17.49 51.98 37.44
C GLY A 43 -16.47 52.32 38.51
N TYR A 44 -16.67 53.41 39.29
CA TYR A 44 -15.80 53.81 40.38
C TYR A 44 -16.58 53.83 41.69
N GLN A 45 -15.88 53.52 42.78
CA GLN A 45 -16.42 53.62 44.14
C GLN A 45 -15.64 54.63 44.94
N LYS A 46 -16.37 55.35 45.86
CA LYS A 46 -15.77 56.32 46.75
C LYS A 46 -15.05 55.61 47.91
N ARG A 47 -13.77 55.87 48.04
CA ARG A 47 -12.97 55.48 49.20
C ARG A 47 -12.28 56.72 49.79
N GLY A 48 -12.76 57.18 50.96
CA GLY A 48 -12.35 58.47 51.49
C GLY A 48 -12.77 59.58 50.52
N ASP A 49 -11.81 60.39 50.10
CA ASP A 49 -12.08 61.52 49.18
C ASP A 49 -11.77 61.20 47.70
N GLN A 50 -11.41 59.91 47.39
CA GLN A 50 -11.01 59.50 46.05
C GLN A 50 -12.01 58.53 45.44
N CYS A 51 -12.15 58.62 44.13
CA CYS A 51 -12.84 57.61 43.32
C CYS A 51 -11.85 56.56 42.85
N ILE A 52 -12.05 55.32 43.27
CA ILE A 52 -11.20 54.17 42.98
C ILE A 52 -12.00 53.28 42.06
N ASP A 53 -11.33 52.78 41.01
CA ASP A 53 -11.90 51.83 40.08
C ASP A 53 -12.47 50.58 40.78
N ILE A 54 -13.63 50.15 40.36
CA ILE A 54 -14.23 48.91 40.84
C ILE A 54 -13.68 47.79 39.99
N ASP A 55 -12.97 46.87 40.60
CA ASP A 55 -12.55 45.64 39.86
C ASP A 55 -13.72 44.68 39.84
N GLU A 56 -14.47 44.71 38.74
CA GLU A 56 -15.62 43.82 38.53
C GLU A 56 -15.21 42.36 38.40
N CYS A 57 -13.96 42.10 38.05
CA CYS A 57 -13.45 40.74 37.91
C CYS A 57 -13.24 40.03 39.27
N VAL A 58 -13.18 40.74 40.40
CA VAL A 58 -13.09 40.18 41.74
C VAL A 58 -14.44 39.68 42.26
N LEU A 59 -15.51 40.20 41.73
CA LEU A 59 -16.90 39.82 42.06
C LEU A 59 -17.27 38.49 41.34
N PRO A 60 -18.41 37.85 41.69
CA PRO A 60 -18.80 36.59 41.03
C PRO A 60 -18.65 36.66 39.53
N PRO A 61 -18.23 35.56 38.85
CA PRO A 61 -17.80 35.61 37.46
C PRO A 61 -18.87 36.13 36.55
N PHE A 62 -18.66 37.33 36.03
CA PHE A 62 -19.49 37.90 34.95
C PHE A 62 -19.11 37.38 33.59
N CYS A 63 -17.88 36.84 33.41
CA CYS A 63 -17.37 36.34 32.16
C CYS A 63 -17.33 34.81 32.19
N HIS A 64 -17.66 34.21 31.03
CA HIS A 64 -17.64 32.76 30.86
C HIS A 64 -16.22 32.19 30.97
N GLN A 65 -15.22 32.92 30.46
CA GLN A 65 -13.80 32.49 30.53
C GLN A 65 -12.95 33.53 31.25
N ARG A 66 -12.45 34.54 30.58
CA ARG A 66 -11.51 35.50 31.07
C ARG A 66 -12.15 36.88 31.30
N CYS A 67 -11.97 37.44 32.44
CA CYS A 67 -12.37 38.80 32.76
C CYS A 67 -11.15 39.73 32.77
N VAL A 68 -11.24 40.89 32.11
CA VAL A 68 -10.17 41.89 32.08
C VAL A 68 -10.73 43.19 32.64
N ASN A 69 -10.22 43.61 33.78
CA ASN A 69 -10.56 44.88 34.41
C ASN A 69 -9.87 46.03 33.67
N ILE A 70 -10.62 47.09 33.37
CA ILE A 70 -10.12 48.35 32.82
C ILE A 70 -10.67 49.50 33.63
N PRO A 71 -10.03 50.71 33.59
CA PRO A 71 -10.51 51.85 34.33
C PRO A 71 -11.97 52.19 33.99
N GLY A 72 -12.86 52.09 35.02
CA GLY A 72 -14.30 52.40 34.90
C GLY A 72 -15.15 51.29 34.30
N SER A 73 -14.61 50.14 33.96
CA SER A 73 -15.35 49.06 33.32
C SER A 73 -14.53 47.75 33.29
N TYR A 74 -15.11 46.73 32.65
CA TYR A 74 -14.47 45.49 32.36
C TYR A 74 -14.91 44.97 30.99
N TYR A 75 -14.21 44.00 30.46
CA TYR A 75 -14.65 43.21 29.31
C TYR A 75 -14.32 41.75 29.47
N CYS A 76 -15.14 40.94 28.84
CA CYS A 76 -14.89 39.52 28.77
C CYS A 76 -14.06 39.16 27.55
N GLN A 77 -13.13 38.26 27.71
CA GLN A 77 -12.26 37.76 26.66
C GLN A 77 -12.37 36.24 26.61
N CYS A 78 -12.47 35.70 25.40
CA CYS A 78 -12.44 34.25 25.19
C CYS A 78 -11.02 33.76 24.99
N ASN A 79 -10.76 32.51 25.37
CA ASN A 79 -9.53 31.83 25.06
C ASN A 79 -9.46 31.58 23.55
N SER A 80 -8.26 31.25 23.08
CA SER A 80 -8.05 30.85 21.67
C SER A 80 -8.98 29.69 21.31
N GLY A 81 -9.57 29.72 20.13
CA GLY A 81 -10.54 28.71 19.68
C GLY A 81 -12.00 28.98 20.07
N PHE A 82 -12.26 30.09 20.79
CA PHE A 82 -13.61 30.48 21.19
C PHE A 82 -13.97 31.85 20.67
N LEU A 83 -15.25 32.06 20.42
CA LEU A 83 -15.83 33.33 19.97
C LEU A 83 -16.70 33.91 21.08
N LEU A 84 -16.54 35.21 21.33
CA LEU A 84 -17.41 35.97 22.22
C LEU A 84 -18.77 36.21 21.55
N THR A 85 -19.84 35.83 22.22
CA THR A 85 -21.19 36.03 21.72
C THR A 85 -21.64 37.48 21.83
N THR A 86 -22.80 37.81 21.25
CA THR A 86 -23.40 39.16 21.25
C THR A 86 -23.78 39.68 22.63
N ASP A 87 -23.84 38.81 23.64
CA ASP A 87 -24.08 39.20 25.03
C ASP A 87 -22.82 39.76 25.72
N ASN A 88 -21.66 39.73 25.06
CA ASN A 88 -20.35 40.16 25.54
C ASN A 88 -19.83 39.40 26.77
N HIS A 89 -20.42 38.25 27.14
CA HIS A 89 -20.06 37.47 28.32
C HIS A 89 -19.78 36.01 28.04
N THR A 90 -20.49 35.42 27.07
CA THR A 90 -20.43 33.99 26.78
C THR A 90 -19.45 33.71 25.66
N CYS A 91 -18.59 32.70 25.86
CA CYS A 91 -17.68 32.20 24.86
C CYS A 91 -18.25 30.89 24.28
N ILE A 92 -18.37 30.81 22.98
CA ILE A 92 -18.77 29.61 22.27
C ILE A 92 -17.59 29.07 21.44
N ASP A 93 -17.53 27.77 21.30
CA ASP A 93 -16.51 27.10 20.50
C ASP A 93 -16.59 27.52 19.03
N ILE A 94 -15.45 27.76 18.42
CA ILE A 94 -15.35 27.99 16.98
C ILE A 94 -15.23 26.62 16.30
N ASN A 95 -16.16 26.31 15.42
CA ASN A 95 -16.00 25.12 14.60
C ASN A 95 -15.09 25.44 13.40
N GLU A 96 -13.80 25.20 13.56
CA GLU A 96 -12.81 25.49 12.52
C GLU A 96 -13.04 24.65 11.25
N CYS A 97 -13.62 23.46 11.42
CA CYS A 97 -13.92 22.56 10.30
C CYS A 97 -14.98 23.16 9.35
N ASP A 98 -15.95 23.92 9.89
CA ASP A 98 -17.00 24.56 9.09
C ASP A 98 -16.56 25.93 8.54
N THR A 99 -15.73 26.66 9.29
CA THR A 99 -15.36 28.03 8.95
C THR A 99 -14.16 28.13 8.01
N SER A 100 -13.07 27.46 8.29
CA SER A 100 -11.82 27.56 7.55
C SER A 100 -11.32 26.24 7.00
N ASN A 101 -11.83 25.13 7.53
CA ASN A 101 -11.43 23.75 7.21
C ASN A 101 -9.91 23.61 6.99
N PRO A 102 -9.12 23.71 8.06
CA PRO A 102 -7.65 23.74 7.95
C PRO A 102 -7.04 22.40 7.59
N CYS A 103 -7.78 21.30 7.74
CA CYS A 103 -7.27 19.95 7.54
C CYS A 103 -7.21 19.58 6.05
N ALA A 104 -6.14 18.91 5.66
CA ALA A 104 -5.97 18.43 4.28
C ALA A 104 -7.02 17.37 3.89
N GLN A 105 -7.43 16.52 4.83
CA GLN A 105 -8.42 15.46 4.59
C GLN A 105 -9.59 15.56 5.57
N LEU A 106 -9.56 14.84 6.68
CA LEU A 106 -10.65 14.78 7.64
C LEU A 106 -10.43 15.78 8.76
N CYS A 107 -11.49 16.54 9.09
CA CYS A 107 -11.48 17.51 10.17
C CYS A 107 -12.54 17.15 11.21
N TYR A 108 -12.14 17.17 12.48
CA TYR A 108 -13.00 16.92 13.62
C TYR A 108 -12.93 18.10 14.57
N ASN A 109 -14.07 18.74 14.81
CA ASN A 109 -14.15 19.81 15.79
C ASN A 109 -14.09 19.24 17.21
N ILE A 110 -13.26 19.86 18.05
CA ILE A 110 -13.18 19.59 19.49
C ILE A 110 -13.28 20.91 20.24
N VAL A 111 -13.67 20.87 21.53
CA VAL A 111 -13.84 22.08 22.30
C VAL A 111 -12.55 22.90 22.39
N GLY A 112 -12.58 24.09 21.82
CA GLY A 112 -11.46 25.05 21.79
C GLY A 112 -10.41 24.79 20.72
N SER A 113 -10.63 23.82 19.81
CA SER A 113 -9.67 23.47 18.77
C SER A 113 -10.26 22.48 17.75
N PHE A 114 -9.42 21.95 16.89
CA PHE A 114 -9.77 20.92 15.90
C PHE A 114 -8.72 19.83 15.88
N LEU A 115 -9.08 18.70 15.31
CA LEU A 115 -8.17 17.59 15.01
C LEU A 115 -8.27 17.24 13.53
N CYS A 116 -7.12 17.10 12.90
CA CYS A 116 -7.04 16.55 11.57
C CYS A 116 -6.74 15.05 11.63
N GLN A 117 -7.35 14.30 10.74
CA GLN A 117 -7.14 12.89 10.57
C GLN A 117 -6.95 12.57 9.09
N CYS A 118 -6.19 11.56 8.79
CA CYS A 118 -5.93 11.15 7.43
C CYS A 118 -6.77 9.94 7.05
N ASN A 119 -7.09 9.83 5.76
CA ASN A 119 -7.71 8.65 5.18
C ASN A 119 -6.74 7.45 5.27
N GLN A 120 -7.28 6.26 5.10
CA GLN A 120 -6.47 5.05 5.05
C GLN A 120 -5.40 5.16 3.95
N GLY A 121 -4.18 4.76 4.25
CA GLY A 121 -3.04 4.87 3.35
C GLY A 121 -2.25 6.17 3.48
N PHE A 122 -2.68 7.08 4.37
CA PHE A 122 -1.97 8.31 4.68
C PHE A 122 -1.69 8.42 6.17
N GLU A 123 -0.63 9.12 6.52
CA GLU A 123 -0.29 9.44 7.89
C GLU A 123 -0.24 10.95 8.10
N LEU A 124 -0.56 11.38 9.33
CA LEU A 124 -0.58 12.80 9.67
C LEU A 124 0.85 13.34 9.70
N SER A 125 1.07 14.42 8.93
CA SER A 125 2.35 15.13 8.89
C SER A 125 2.68 15.75 10.25
N PRO A 126 3.96 16.08 10.53
CA PRO A 126 4.37 16.74 11.78
C PRO A 126 3.67 18.06 12.07
N ASP A 127 3.17 18.76 11.06
CA ASP A 127 2.37 19.99 11.18
C ASP A 127 0.97 19.73 11.73
N ARG A 128 0.52 18.48 11.83
CA ARG A 128 -0.80 18.02 12.29
C ARG A 128 -1.97 18.51 11.43
N ILE A 129 -1.73 18.92 10.21
CA ILE A 129 -2.71 19.47 9.26
C ILE A 129 -2.74 18.68 7.96
N ASN A 130 -1.56 18.41 7.43
CA ASN A 130 -1.37 17.71 6.17
C ASN A 130 -1.30 16.19 6.36
N CYS A 131 -1.55 15.48 5.27
CA CYS A 131 -1.49 14.03 5.22
C CYS A 131 -0.44 13.62 4.20
N ASP A 132 0.56 12.88 4.66
CA ASP A 132 1.60 12.32 3.82
C ASP A 132 1.22 10.90 3.41
N ASP A 133 1.50 10.55 2.17
CA ASP A 133 1.27 9.20 1.67
C ASP A 133 2.18 8.21 2.38
N VAL A 134 1.61 7.08 2.78
CA VAL A 134 2.38 5.97 3.35
C VAL A 134 2.93 5.13 2.21
N ASP A 135 4.25 5.15 2.03
CA ASP A 135 4.92 4.30 1.05
C ASP A 135 5.01 2.85 1.59
N GLU A 136 3.97 2.05 1.30
CA GLU A 136 3.91 0.67 1.75
C GLU A 136 5.02 -0.19 1.12
N CYS A 137 5.53 0.22 -0.04
CA CYS A 137 6.62 -0.49 -0.69
C CYS A 137 7.94 -0.40 0.07
N ARG A 138 8.16 0.68 0.84
CA ARG A 138 9.33 0.84 1.71
C ARG A 138 9.18 0.13 3.04
N THR A 139 7.98 0.13 3.60
CA THR A 139 7.73 -0.39 4.95
C THR A 139 7.61 -1.90 5.02
N SER A 140 7.39 -2.57 3.87
CA SER A 140 7.15 -4.02 3.81
C SER A 140 7.64 -4.58 2.49
N SER A 141 8.91 -4.97 2.44
CA SER A 141 9.58 -5.54 1.25
C SER A 141 8.99 -6.86 0.74
N PHE A 142 8.01 -7.45 1.43
CA PHE A 142 7.48 -8.78 1.12
C PHE A 142 6.03 -8.78 0.62
N ARG A 143 5.46 -7.63 0.34
CA ARG A 143 4.05 -7.56 -0.07
C ARG A 143 3.81 -8.03 -1.50
N CYS A 144 4.72 -7.74 -2.40
CA CYS A 144 4.60 -8.10 -3.82
C CYS A 144 5.63 -9.18 -4.20
N GLN A 145 5.19 -10.16 -4.97
CA GLN A 145 6.08 -11.24 -5.42
C GLN A 145 7.13 -10.75 -6.40
N TYR A 146 6.81 -9.78 -7.25
CA TYR A 146 7.73 -9.20 -8.22
C TYR A 146 8.06 -7.75 -7.91
N GLN A 147 7.17 -6.81 -8.22
CA GLN A 147 7.42 -5.40 -8.05
C GLN A 147 6.26 -4.70 -7.35
N CYS A 148 6.59 -3.85 -6.38
CA CYS A 148 5.66 -2.99 -5.68
C CYS A 148 5.70 -1.59 -6.29
N VAL A 149 4.53 -1.01 -6.56
CA VAL A 149 4.36 0.35 -7.03
C VAL A 149 3.55 1.12 -6.00
N ASN A 150 4.13 2.17 -5.45
CA ASN A 150 3.44 3.07 -4.53
C ASN A 150 2.56 4.03 -5.32
N GLU A 151 1.31 4.17 -4.88
CA GLU A 151 0.32 5.12 -5.41
C GLU A 151 -0.27 5.93 -4.25
N PRO A 152 -0.74 7.14 -4.47
CA PRO A 152 -1.35 7.93 -3.38
C PRO A 152 -2.47 7.19 -2.66
N GLY A 153 -2.28 6.92 -1.38
CA GLY A 153 -3.23 6.24 -0.50
C GLY A 153 -3.27 4.73 -0.61
N ARG A 154 -2.43 4.14 -1.44
CA ARG A 154 -2.38 2.68 -1.64
C ARG A 154 -1.10 2.25 -2.34
N TYR A 155 -0.91 0.95 -2.42
CA TYR A 155 0.10 0.34 -3.27
C TYR A 155 -0.54 -0.65 -4.24
N SER A 156 0.17 -0.95 -5.31
CA SER A 156 -0.19 -2.02 -6.24
C SER A 156 1.02 -2.91 -6.50
N CYS A 157 0.76 -4.18 -6.76
CA CYS A 157 1.77 -5.12 -7.23
C CYS A 157 1.65 -5.26 -8.74
N VAL A 158 2.79 -5.33 -9.41
CA VAL A 158 2.85 -5.61 -10.84
C VAL A 158 3.64 -6.88 -11.09
N CYS A 159 3.30 -7.56 -12.16
CA CYS A 159 3.99 -8.77 -12.61
C CYS A 159 4.76 -8.49 -13.90
N PRO A 160 5.83 -9.25 -14.18
CA PRO A 160 6.55 -9.12 -15.43
C PRO A 160 5.71 -9.64 -16.62
N ASP A 161 6.17 -9.35 -17.83
CA ASP A 161 5.55 -9.84 -19.05
C ASP A 161 5.45 -11.37 -19.04
N GLY A 162 4.35 -11.92 -19.51
CA GLY A 162 4.04 -13.34 -19.49
C GLY A 162 3.41 -13.84 -18.19
N TYR A 163 3.22 -12.96 -17.20
CA TYR A 163 2.59 -13.28 -15.92
C TYR A 163 1.40 -12.39 -15.64
N GLN A 164 0.42 -12.92 -14.93
CA GLN A 164 -0.75 -12.19 -14.46
C GLN A 164 -0.75 -12.09 -12.94
N LEU A 165 -1.28 -10.97 -12.44
CA LEU A 165 -1.43 -10.73 -11.02
C LEU A 165 -2.58 -11.57 -10.44
N VAL A 166 -2.30 -12.33 -9.39
CA VAL A 166 -3.26 -13.17 -8.69
C VAL A 166 -3.30 -12.78 -7.21
N ARG A 167 -4.50 -12.69 -6.65
CA ARG A 167 -4.74 -12.29 -5.25
C ARG A 167 -4.09 -10.96 -4.86
N GLY A 168 -3.85 -10.09 -5.85
CA GLY A 168 -3.29 -8.77 -5.63
C GLY A 168 -1.80 -8.70 -5.30
N VAL A 169 -1.11 -9.82 -5.11
CA VAL A 169 0.30 -9.85 -4.66
C VAL A 169 1.19 -10.85 -5.40
N ASN A 170 0.62 -11.92 -5.93
CA ASN A 170 1.35 -13.02 -6.56
C ASN A 170 1.32 -12.93 -8.09
N CYS A 171 2.35 -13.46 -8.72
CA CYS A 171 2.46 -13.55 -10.17
C CYS A 171 2.31 -15.00 -10.61
N GLN A 172 1.38 -15.25 -11.50
CA GLN A 172 1.12 -16.55 -12.10
C GLN A 172 1.38 -16.50 -13.59
N ASP A 173 2.03 -17.52 -14.10
CA ASP A 173 2.27 -17.68 -15.53
C ASP A 173 0.96 -17.67 -16.33
N ILE A 174 0.97 -16.97 -17.44
CA ILE A 174 -0.15 -16.94 -18.40
C ILE A 174 0.04 -18.12 -19.33
N ASN A 175 -1.00 -18.94 -19.50
CA ASN A 175 -0.98 -19.99 -20.52
C ASN A 175 -1.41 -19.39 -21.88
N GLU A 176 -0.43 -18.91 -22.63
CA GLU A 176 -0.71 -18.29 -23.94
C GLU A 176 -1.28 -19.30 -24.93
N CYS A 177 -0.98 -20.58 -24.78
CA CYS A 177 -1.53 -21.62 -25.64
C CYS A 177 -3.05 -21.76 -25.53
N GLU A 178 -3.63 -21.41 -24.38
CA GLU A 178 -5.09 -21.36 -24.16
C GLU A 178 -5.70 -20.03 -24.56
N MET A 179 -4.96 -18.94 -24.41
CA MET A 179 -5.44 -17.58 -24.66
C MET A 179 -5.41 -17.18 -26.14
N GLY A 180 -4.68 -17.92 -26.97
CA GLY A 180 -4.42 -17.64 -28.36
C GLY A 180 -2.93 -17.44 -28.61
N ASN A 181 -2.42 -18.13 -29.62
CA ASN A 181 -1.00 -18.17 -29.96
C ASN A 181 -0.80 -17.97 -31.46
N GLU A 182 0.43 -17.61 -31.84
CA GLU A 182 0.83 -17.36 -33.23
C GLU A 182 1.51 -18.57 -33.87
N CYS A 183 1.37 -19.78 -33.29
CA CYS A 183 1.93 -21.00 -33.90
C CYS A 183 1.24 -21.35 -35.22
N ARG A 184 2.02 -21.82 -36.16
CA ARG A 184 1.52 -22.27 -37.46
C ARG A 184 0.75 -23.59 -37.33
N GLU A 185 -0.01 -23.97 -38.38
CA GLU A 185 -0.79 -25.21 -38.38
C GLU A 185 0.07 -26.48 -38.25
N ASP A 186 1.29 -26.42 -38.78
CA ASP A 186 2.29 -27.52 -38.68
C ASP A 186 3.06 -27.51 -37.36
N GLU A 187 2.77 -26.57 -36.48
CA GLU A 187 3.39 -26.43 -35.18
C GLU A 187 2.40 -26.71 -34.06
N MET A 188 2.93 -27.02 -32.89
CA MET A 188 2.17 -27.09 -31.64
C MET A 188 2.68 -26.04 -30.66
N CYS A 189 1.75 -25.46 -29.93
CA CYS A 189 2.07 -24.50 -28.87
C CYS A 189 2.45 -25.25 -27.60
N TRP A 190 3.53 -24.82 -27.00
CA TRP A 190 3.98 -25.32 -25.70
C TRP A 190 4.15 -24.16 -24.73
N ASN A 191 3.35 -24.17 -23.66
CA ASN A 191 3.45 -23.17 -22.60
C ASN A 191 4.61 -23.47 -21.68
N TYR A 192 5.39 -22.47 -21.33
CA TYR A 192 6.42 -22.56 -20.31
C TYR A 192 6.32 -21.35 -19.34
N TYR A 193 7.03 -21.40 -18.24
CA TYR A 193 7.02 -20.28 -17.29
C TYR A 193 7.58 -19.01 -17.94
N GLY A 194 6.73 -17.99 -18.10
CA GLY A 194 7.06 -16.70 -18.67
C GLY A 194 6.80 -16.54 -20.16
N GLY A 195 6.21 -17.55 -20.83
CA GLY A 195 5.90 -17.45 -22.24
C GLY A 195 5.51 -18.77 -22.90
N TYR A 196 5.59 -18.81 -24.21
CA TYR A 196 5.29 -20.01 -24.98
C TYR A 196 6.30 -20.18 -26.12
N ARG A 197 6.36 -21.37 -26.66
CA ARG A 197 7.12 -21.69 -27.87
C ARG A 197 6.29 -22.54 -28.81
N CYS A 198 6.61 -22.42 -30.09
CA CYS A 198 6.04 -23.26 -31.15
C CYS A 198 7.06 -24.31 -31.55
N TYR A 199 6.68 -25.57 -31.47
CA TYR A 199 7.49 -26.70 -31.90
C TYR A 199 6.83 -27.42 -33.07
N PRO A 200 7.63 -27.99 -34.03
CA PRO A 200 7.08 -28.77 -35.12
C PRO A 200 6.26 -29.96 -34.61
N ARG A 201 5.08 -30.19 -35.22
CA ARG A 201 4.28 -31.41 -34.94
C ARG A 201 5.02 -32.67 -35.37
N ASN A 202 5.86 -32.57 -36.41
CA ASN A 202 6.75 -33.62 -36.83
C ASN A 202 8.20 -33.21 -36.51
N PRO A 203 8.76 -33.58 -35.34
CA PRO A 203 10.12 -33.25 -34.98
C PRO A 203 11.16 -34.22 -35.58
N CYS A 204 10.73 -35.23 -36.33
CA CYS A 204 11.58 -36.27 -36.82
C CYS A 204 12.46 -35.76 -37.97
N GLN A 205 13.74 -36.15 -37.94
CA GLN A 205 14.71 -35.90 -39.01
C GLN A 205 15.03 -37.22 -39.69
N GLU A 206 15.24 -37.23 -41.02
CA GLU A 206 15.65 -38.43 -41.71
C GLU A 206 16.88 -39.07 -41.11
N PRO A 207 16.96 -40.42 -40.99
CA PRO A 207 16.06 -41.43 -41.55
C PRO A 207 14.86 -41.83 -40.67
N TYR A 208 14.60 -41.10 -39.60
CA TYR A 208 13.47 -41.35 -38.67
C TYR A 208 12.13 -40.92 -39.29
N ILE A 209 11.08 -41.67 -39.03
CA ILE A 209 9.72 -41.41 -39.41
C ILE A 209 8.83 -41.24 -38.20
N LEU A 210 7.85 -40.34 -38.29
CA LEU A 210 6.88 -40.14 -37.25
C LEU A 210 5.88 -41.28 -37.21
N THR A 211 5.75 -41.96 -36.10
CA THR A 211 4.87 -43.12 -35.90
C THR A 211 3.69 -42.82 -34.96
N SER A 212 3.90 -41.94 -34.01
CA SER A 212 2.87 -41.41 -33.10
C SER A 212 3.28 -40.02 -32.66
N GLU A 213 2.44 -39.36 -31.90
CA GLU A 213 2.75 -38.03 -31.40
C GLU A 213 4.15 -37.99 -30.73
N ASN A 214 5.04 -37.15 -31.27
CA ASN A 214 6.41 -36.92 -30.78
C ASN A 214 7.33 -38.15 -30.79
N ARG A 215 6.94 -39.25 -31.43
CA ARG A 215 7.76 -40.44 -31.49
C ARG A 215 8.29 -40.66 -32.90
N CYS A 216 9.61 -40.68 -33.00
CA CYS A 216 10.35 -40.94 -34.24
C CYS A 216 10.98 -42.34 -34.19
N VAL A 217 10.73 -43.18 -35.19
CA VAL A 217 11.26 -44.53 -35.26
C VAL A 217 12.13 -44.64 -36.49
N CYS A 218 13.28 -45.28 -36.34
CA CYS A 218 14.18 -45.62 -37.43
C CYS A 218 13.85 -47.01 -37.93
N PRO A 219 13.31 -47.16 -39.17
CA PRO A 219 12.89 -48.49 -39.66
C PRO A 219 14.04 -49.47 -39.81
N VAL A 220 13.86 -50.69 -39.32
CA VAL A 220 14.86 -51.75 -39.42
C VAL A 220 15.22 -52.09 -40.84
N SER A 221 14.28 -51.87 -41.76
CA SER A 221 14.47 -52.04 -43.20
C SER A 221 15.42 -51.03 -43.85
N ASN A 222 15.65 -49.89 -43.20
CA ASN A 222 16.54 -48.84 -43.69
C ASN A 222 18.01 -49.15 -43.24
N PRO A 223 18.96 -49.33 -44.18
CA PRO A 223 20.35 -49.60 -43.83
C PRO A 223 21.02 -48.53 -42.99
N LEU A 224 20.56 -47.26 -43.10
CA LEU A 224 21.08 -46.14 -42.33
C LEU A 224 20.73 -46.22 -40.84
N CYS A 225 19.75 -47.05 -40.48
CA CYS A 225 19.30 -47.21 -39.08
C CYS A 225 20.11 -48.22 -38.26
N ARG A 226 21.06 -48.93 -38.90
CA ARG A 226 21.79 -50.04 -38.26
C ARG A 226 22.51 -49.61 -36.99
N ASP A 227 23.15 -48.44 -37.00
CA ASP A 227 23.97 -47.95 -35.90
C ASP A 227 23.31 -46.76 -35.15
N LEU A 228 22.07 -46.47 -35.48
CA LEU A 228 21.30 -45.41 -34.85
C LEU A 228 20.35 -45.94 -33.78
N PRO A 229 19.94 -45.12 -32.81
CA PRO A 229 18.87 -45.49 -31.89
C PRO A 229 17.60 -45.90 -32.63
N TYR A 230 16.91 -46.90 -32.12
CA TYR A 230 15.66 -47.40 -32.71
C TYR A 230 14.56 -46.36 -32.69
N SER A 231 14.46 -45.62 -31.59
CA SER A 231 13.45 -44.56 -31.45
C SER A 231 13.99 -43.34 -30.72
N ILE A 232 13.46 -42.19 -31.09
CA ILE A 232 13.64 -40.93 -30.40
C ILE A 232 12.25 -40.38 -30.05
N VAL A 233 11.98 -40.26 -28.77
CA VAL A 233 10.73 -39.63 -28.26
C VAL A 233 11.05 -38.24 -27.81
N HIS A 234 10.33 -37.25 -28.33
CA HIS A 234 10.46 -35.85 -27.93
C HIS A 234 9.52 -35.55 -26.80
N LYS A 235 10.04 -34.98 -25.71
CA LYS A 235 9.28 -34.48 -24.56
C LYS A 235 9.68 -33.07 -24.25
N TYR A 236 8.71 -32.28 -23.83
CA TYR A 236 8.89 -30.88 -23.48
C TYR A 236 8.45 -30.67 -22.02
N MET A 237 9.20 -29.86 -21.30
CA MET A 237 8.95 -29.60 -19.90
C MET A 237 9.44 -28.21 -19.54
N SER A 238 8.76 -27.56 -18.59
CA SER A 238 9.18 -26.28 -18.05
C SER A 238 9.42 -26.37 -16.55
N ILE A 239 10.46 -25.68 -16.10
CA ILE A 239 10.75 -25.48 -14.68
C ILE A 239 10.99 -24.00 -14.39
N ARG A 240 10.79 -23.61 -13.14
CA ARG A 240 11.10 -22.27 -12.66
C ARG A 240 12.60 -22.07 -12.52
N SER A 241 13.03 -20.81 -12.67
CA SER A 241 14.41 -20.42 -12.39
C SER A 241 14.79 -20.74 -10.94
N ASP A 242 16.03 -21.06 -10.71
CA ASP A 242 16.61 -21.28 -9.38
C ASP A 242 15.84 -22.28 -8.50
N ARG A 243 15.27 -23.30 -9.14
CA ARG A 243 14.60 -24.39 -8.43
C ARG A 243 15.55 -25.03 -7.42
N SER A 244 15.04 -25.29 -6.22
CA SER A 244 15.82 -25.95 -5.16
C SER A 244 16.33 -27.32 -5.58
N VAL A 245 17.56 -27.62 -5.18
CA VAL A 245 18.26 -28.85 -5.51
C VAL A 245 18.63 -29.62 -4.23
N PRO A 246 18.71 -30.99 -4.29
CA PRO A 246 18.36 -31.85 -5.42
C PRO A 246 16.86 -31.89 -5.68
N SER A 247 16.46 -32.01 -6.95
CA SER A 247 15.04 -32.05 -7.32
C SER A 247 14.80 -33.06 -8.42
N ASP A 248 13.84 -33.94 -8.21
CA ASP A 248 13.36 -34.89 -9.23
C ASP A 248 12.65 -34.10 -10.33
N ILE A 249 13.09 -34.28 -11.58
CA ILE A 249 12.61 -33.54 -12.74
C ILE A 249 11.69 -34.39 -13.60
N PHE A 250 12.18 -35.52 -14.06
CA PHE A 250 11.46 -36.32 -15.03
C PHE A 250 11.80 -37.81 -14.85
N GLN A 251 10.77 -38.65 -14.91
CA GLN A 251 10.94 -40.11 -14.87
C GLN A 251 10.89 -40.70 -16.28
N ILE A 252 11.98 -41.34 -16.68
CA ILE A 252 12.03 -42.16 -17.89
C ILE A 252 11.61 -43.58 -17.53
N GLN A 253 10.74 -44.18 -18.33
CA GLN A 253 10.26 -45.55 -18.13
C GLN A 253 10.15 -46.28 -19.45
N ALA A 254 10.54 -47.56 -19.43
CA ALA A 254 10.39 -48.46 -20.58
C ALA A 254 8.90 -48.68 -20.85
N THR A 255 8.48 -48.46 -22.09
CA THR A 255 7.06 -48.65 -22.52
C THR A 255 6.78 -50.11 -22.87
N THR A 256 7.77 -50.87 -23.20
CA THR A 256 7.67 -52.30 -23.53
C THR A 256 8.69 -53.09 -22.74
N ILE A 257 8.22 -54.12 -22.03
CA ILE A 257 9.07 -55.02 -21.25
C ILE A 257 9.19 -56.34 -22.00
N PHE A 258 10.40 -56.68 -22.38
CA PHE A 258 10.70 -57.98 -23.01
C PHE A 258 11.26 -58.94 -22.00
N PRO A 259 10.89 -60.24 -22.04
CA PRO A 259 11.45 -61.23 -21.14
C PRO A 259 12.96 -61.41 -21.41
N ASN A 260 13.72 -61.66 -20.33
CA ASN A 260 15.18 -61.89 -20.38
C ASN A 260 15.97 -60.71 -20.98
N THR A 261 15.53 -59.49 -20.75
CA THR A 261 16.26 -58.28 -21.13
C THR A 261 16.67 -57.48 -19.92
N ILE A 262 17.82 -56.81 -20.06
CA ILE A 262 18.36 -55.89 -19.05
C ILE A 262 18.33 -54.47 -19.66
N ASN A 263 17.69 -53.54 -18.95
CA ASN A 263 17.66 -52.14 -19.31
C ASN A 263 18.67 -51.34 -18.47
N THR A 264 19.48 -50.56 -19.12
CA THR A 264 20.37 -49.60 -18.48
C THR A 264 20.07 -48.21 -18.97
N PHE A 265 20.15 -47.24 -18.07
CA PHE A 265 19.80 -45.85 -18.36
C PHE A 265 21.02 -44.95 -18.20
N ARG A 266 21.22 -44.01 -19.12
CA ARG A 266 22.29 -43.01 -19.05
C ARG A 266 21.87 -41.69 -19.67
N ILE A 267 22.55 -40.64 -19.28
CA ILE A 267 22.46 -39.34 -19.98
C ILE A 267 23.49 -39.41 -21.13
N LYS A 268 23.01 -39.39 -22.36
CA LYS A 268 23.85 -39.49 -23.54
C LYS A 268 24.47 -38.14 -23.92
N SER A 269 23.69 -37.04 -23.81
CA SER A 269 24.15 -35.69 -24.10
C SER A 269 23.34 -34.67 -23.33
N GLY A 270 23.82 -33.43 -23.25
CA GLY A 270 23.14 -32.34 -22.61
C GLY A 270 23.45 -32.19 -21.11
N ASN A 271 24.48 -32.88 -20.61
CA ASN A 271 24.91 -32.78 -19.19
C ASN A 271 26.40 -32.42 -19.06
N GLU A 272 26.93 -31.65 -19.99
CA GLU A 272 28.35 -31.30 -20.04
C GLU A 272 28.79 -30.51 -18.80
N ASN A 273 27.91 -29.76 -18.20
CA ASN A 273 28.16 -28.98 -16.98
C ASN A 273 27.90 -29.75 -15.68
N GLY A 274 27.40 -30.99 -15.78
CA GLY A 274 27.07 -31.82 -14.61
C GLY A 274 25.89 -31.25 -13.81
N ASP A 275 24.90 -30.68 -14.49
CA ASP A 275 23.71 -30.10 -13.87
C ASP A 275 22.69 -31.16 -13.45
N PHE A 276 22.78 -32.35 -14.06
CA PHE A 276 21.85 -33.46 -13.90
C PHE A 276 22.52 -34.73 -13.46
N PHE A 277 21.73 -35.57 -12.82
CA PHE A 277 22.10 -36.93 -12.44
C PHE A 277 20.94 -37.87 -12.76
N LEU A 278 21.23 -39.05 -13.28
CA LEU A 278 20.21 -40.07 -13.56
C LEU A 278 20.28 -41.17 -12.51
N ARG A 279 19.23 -41.30 -11.72
CA ARG A 279 19.10 -42.35 -10.68
C ARG A 279 18.17 -43.43 -11.19
N GLN A 280 18.71 -44.66 -11.30
CA GLN A 280 17.86 -45.81 -11.64
C GLN A 280 16.92 -46.13 -10.48
N THR A 281 15.62 -46.15 -10.74
CA THR A 281 14.56 -46.38 -9.72
C THR A 281 14.05 -47.82 -9.75
N SER A 282 14.15 -48.50 -10.91
CA SER A 282 13.79 -49.92 -11.08
C SER A 282 14.53 -50.51 -12.29
N SER A 283 14.26 -51.79 -12.59
CA SER A 283 14.75 -52.42 -13.80
C SER A 283 14.24 -51.81 -15.11
N VAL A 284 13.16 -51.01 -15.03
CA VAL A 284 12.45 -50.46 -16.18
C VAL A 284 12.34 -48.91 -16.14
N SER A 285 12.87 -48.29 -15.10
CA SER A 285 12.71 -46.83 -14.91
C SER A 285 13.92 -46.17 -14.27
N ALA A 286 14.13 -44.90 -14.59
CA ALA A 286 15.12 -44.03 -13.97
C ALA A 286 14.57 -42.61 -13.80
N MET A 287 15.06 -41.90 -12.79
CA MET A 287 14.68 -40.52 -12.46
C MET A 287 15.81 -39.57 -12.82
N LEU A 288 15.50 -38.57 -13.64
CA LEU A 288 16.40 -37.45 -13.90
C LEU A 288 16.31 -36.47 -12.72
N VAL A 289 17.43 -36.23 -12.07
CA VAL A 289 17.54 -35.35 -10.90
C VAL A 289 18.36 -34.13 -11.27
N LEU A 290 17.83 -32.95 -10.96
CA LEU A 290 18.57 -31.71 -11.04
C LEU A 290 19.45 -31.58 -9.78
N VAL A 291 20.76 -31.40 -9.97
CA VAL A 291 21.73 -31.31 -8.86
C VAL A 291 22.38 -29.95 -8.72
N LYS A 292 22.20 -29.07 -9.72
CA LYS A 292 22.60 -27.66 -9.67
C LYS A 292 21.44 -26.77 -10.06
N PRO A 293 21.22 -25.61 -9.38
CA PRO A 293 20.18 -24.68 -9.76
C PRO A 293 20.42 -24.16 -11.19
N LEU A 294 19.35 -24.05 -11.96
CA LEU A 294 19.39 -23.48 -13.30
C LEU A 294 18.71 -22.12 -13.29
N SER A 295 19.39 -21.10 -13.79
CA SER A 295 18.84 -19.77 -13.97
C SER A 295 18.41 -19.58 -15.42
N GLY A 296 17.17 -19.08 -15.59
CA GLY A 296 16.59 -18.79 -16.90
C GLY A 296 16.63 -17.30 -17.25
N PRO A 297 16.10 -16.93 -18.42
CA PRO A 297 15.47 -17.80 -19.42
C PRO A 297 16.51 -18.63 -20.19
N ARG A 298 16.27 -19.94 -20.30
CA ARG A 298 17.23 -20.87 -20.93
C ARG A 298 16.54 -22.15 -21.39
N GLU A 299 17.05 -22.75 -22.44
CA GLU A 299 16.64 -24.07 -22.92
C GLU A 299 17.79 -25.08 -22.78
N HIS A 300 17.48 -26.25 -22.26
CA HIS A 300 18.39 -27.41 -22.18
C HIS A 300 17.77 -28.55 -22.95
N ILE A 301 18.56 -29.16 -23.84
CA ILE A 301 18.18 -30.39 -24.53
C ILE A 301 19.00 -31.53 -23.95
N ILE A 302 18.30 -32.50 -23.37
CA ILE A 302 18.93 -33.63 -22.66
C ILE A 302 18.48 -34.91 -23.34
N ASP A 303 19.43 -35.71 -23.84
CA ASP A 303 19.15 -37.01 -24.40
C ASP A 303 19.34 -38.09 -23.31
N LEU A 304 18.25 -38.72 -22.91
CA LEU A 304 18.20 -39.83 -21.99
C LEU A 304 18.14 -41.13 -22.80
N GLU A 305 19.13 -41.98 -22.68
CA GLU A 305 19.24 -43.22 -23.43
C GLU A 305 18.90 -44.41 -22.56
N MET A 306 18.04 -45.27 -23.07
CA MET A 306 17.78 -46.60 -22.54
C MET A 306 18.42 -47.64 -23.47
N LEU A 307 19.37 -48.39 -22.94
CA LEU A 307 20.00 -49.52 -23.61
C LEU A 307 19.36 -50.82 -23.13
N THR A 308 18.80 -51.54 -24.05
CA THR A 308 18.19 -52.87 -23.79
C THR A 308 19.08 -53.97 -24.41
N VAL A 309 19.48 -54.92 -23.56
CA VAL A 309 20.31 -56.07 -23.99
C VAL A 309 19.58 -57.34 -23.61
N ASN A 310 19.52 -58.31 -24.54
CA ASN A 310 18.98 -59.62 -24.30
C ASN A 310 20.08 -60.67 -24.13
N ASN A 311 19.69 -61.89 -23.77
CA ASN A 311 20.63 -63.00 -23.53
C ASN A 311 21.44 -63.45 -24.80
N MET A 312 21.02 -63.02 -25.99
CA MET A 312 21.70 -63.28 -27.28
C MET A 312 22.59 -62.11 -27.71
N ASN A 313 22.93 -61.19 -26.80
CA ASN A 313 23.71 -59.97 -27.08
C ASN A 313 23.06 -59.00 -28.09
N TYR A 314 21.76 -59.14 -28.35
CA TYR A 314 21.05 -58.14 -29.13
C TYR A 314 20.96 -56.87 -28.32
N ARG A 315 21.38 -55.76 -28.91
CA ARG A 315 21.37 -54.43 -28.28
C ARG A 315 20.42 -53.53 -29.02
N SER A 316 19.56 -52.84 -28.28
CA SER A 316 18.67 -51.79 -28.78
C SER A 316 18.85 -50.54 -27.94
N SER A 317 18.87 -49.40 -28.61
CA SER A 317 18.93 -48.08 -27.97
C SER A 317 17.68 -47.32 -28.29
N SER A 318 17.11 -46.73 -27.27
CA SER A 318 15.99 -45.78 -27.39
C SER A 318 16.33 -44.48 -26.66
N ILE A 319 16.05 -43.36 -27.27
CA ILE A 319 16.34 -42.04 -26.71
C ILE A 319 15.03 -41.33 -26.39
N LEU A 320 14.98 -40.72 -25.21
CA LEU A 320 14.04 -39.70 -24.86
C LEU A 320 14.78 -38.36 -24.89
N ARG A 321 14.43 -37.52 -25.86
CA ARG A 321 14.94 -36.16 -25.95
C ARG A 321 14.05 -35.22 -25.17
N LEU A 322 14.54 -34.82 -24.02
CA LEU A 322 13.85 -33.86 -23.15
C LEU A 322 14.32 -32.45 -23.46
N THR A 323 13.40 -31.63 -23.93
CA THR A 323 13.59 -30.18 -24.02
C THR A 323 13.09 -29.54 -22.75
N LEU A 324 14.02 -29.09 -21.90
CA LEU A 324 13.74 -28.45 -20.63
C LEU A 324 13.88 -26.95 -20.77
N ILE A 325 12.79 -26.23 -20.57
CA ILE A 325 12.75 -24.78 -20.62
C ILE A 325 12.75 -24.25 -19.20
N VAL A 326 13.75 -23.44 -18.88
CA VAL A 326 13.86 -22.76 -17.59
C VAL A 326 13.26 -21.38 -17.73
N GLY A 327 12.24 -21.08 -16.95
CA GLY A 327 11.59 -19.76 -16.92
C GLY A 327 12.51 -18.66 -16.38
N PRO A 328 12.17 -17.38 -16.63
CA PRO A 328 13.03 -16.25 -16.21
C PRO A 328 13.01 -15.98 -14.71
N TYR A 329 12.01 -16.45 -14.00
CA TYR A 329 11.80 -16.14 -12.58
C TYR A 329 11.64 -17.41 -11.74
N SER A 330 11.83 -17.27 -10.43
CA SER A 330 11.73 -18.36 -9.45
C SER A 330 10.29 -18.63 -8.96
N PHE A 331 9.32 -17.92 -9.50
CA PHE A 331 7.90 -18.06 -9.18
C PHE A 331 7.04 -18.42 -10.38
#